data_f1062a0f6e0b360969c1e57f8c8c4319
#
_entry.id   f1062a0f6e0b360969c1e57f8c8c4319
#
_cell.length_a   1.000
_cell.length_b   1.000
_cell.length_c   1.000
_cell.angle_alpha   90.00
_cell.angle_beta   90.00
_cell.angle_gamma   90.00
#
_symmetry.space_group_name_H-M   'P 1'
#
loop_
_entity.id
_entity.type
_entity.pdbx_description
1 polymer ?
#
loop_
_entity_poly.entity_id
_entity_poly.type
_entity_poly.pdbx_seq_one_letter_code
_entity_poly.pdbx_strand_id
1 'polypeptide(L)'
;MHPNVSNLLEPSGSWGSFTLLDAGGDAMRWARRAFHENRRSYGEVADAAIRAQAGSNSLFFLPYLNGERFSNAPNSRAQFFGLTSGHGLAELHRSILEGVAFSVRLRLDLLQGSAGRPERFVASSGGAKSRLWLEIKASMYNTPYVVPEELECGVVGAAILMAHATGKFANLRSASRHMVQLGDQINPNPEWCDLYDRMMPIYSDLYHTSQQFYDRIDRL
;
A
#
# COMPACT_ATOMS: atom_id res chain seq x y z
N MET A 1 3.38 1.99 -23.63
CA MET A 1 3.04 1.16 -22.47
C MET A 1 4.20 1.33 -21.48
N HIS A 2 3.94 1.69 -20.22
CA HIS A 2 5.03 1.91 -19.25
C HIS A 2 5.59 0.55 -18.80
N PRO A 3 6.92 0.33 -18.72
CA PRO A 3 7.51 -0.98 -18.40
C PRO A 3 7.12 -1.50 -17.01
N ASN A 4 6.78 -0.62 -16.10
CA ASN A 4 6.41 -0.94 -14.71
C ASN A 4 4.90 -1.07 -14.48
N VAL A 5 4.09 -1.12 -15.55
CA VAL A 5 2.64 -1.30 -15.52
C VAL A 5 2.27 -2.52 -16.35
N SER A 6 1.54 -3.44 -15.73
CA SER A 6 0.98 -4.60 -16.41
C SER A 6 -0.51 -4.39 -16.64
N ASN A 7 -1.01 -4.92 -17.76
CA ASN A 7 -2.42 -4.88 -18.11
C ASN A 7 -2.97 -6.30 -18.22
N LEU A 8 -4.13 -6.54 -17.66
CA LEU A 8 -4.86 -7.80 -17.74
C LEU A 8 -6.23 -7.57 -18.33
N LEU A 9 -6.65 -8.50 -19.17
CA LEU A 9 -8.04 -8.59 -19.61
C LEU A 9 -8.86 -9.24 -18.50
N GLU A 10 -9.83 -8.52 -17.98
CA GLU A 10 -10.71 -9.02 -16.94
C GLU A 10 -11.81 -9.93 -17.53
N PRO A 11 -12.39 -10.83 -16.73
CA PRO A 11 -13.50 -11.69 -17.20
C PRO A 11 -14.74 -10.91 -17.69
N SER A 12 -14.88 -9.65 -17.29
CA SER A 12 -15.92 -8.74 -17.77
C SER A 12 -15.70 -8.21 -19.18
N GLY A 13 -14.53 -8.45 -19.78
CA GLY A 13 -14.09 -7.88 -21.06
C GLY A 13 -13.44 -6.51 -20.95
N SER A 14 -13.29 -5.97 -19.74
CA SER A 14 -12.57 -4.71 -19.48
C SER A 14 -11.07 -4.96 -19.28
N TRP A 15 -10.26 -3.93 -19.47
CA TRP A 15 -8.83 -3.97 -19.15
C TRP A 15 -8.58 -3.39 -17.78
N GLY A 16 -7.87 -4.12 -16.93
CA GLY A 16 -7.33 -3.66 -15.67
C GLY A 16 -5.83 -3.38 -15.77
N SER A 17 -5.37 -2.27 -15.24
CA SER A 17 -3.94 -1.94 -15.13
C SER A 17 -3.49 -2.10 -13.70
N PHE A 18 -2.31 -2.68 -13.48
CA PHE A 18 -1.76 -2.85 -12.15
C PHE A 18 -0.24 -2.67 -12.12
N THR A 19 0.26 -2.34 -10.95
CA THR A 19 1.67 -2.35 -10.59
C THR A 19 1.84 -3.07 -9.25
N LEU A 20 3.06 -3.49 -8.93
CA LEU A 20 3.35 -4.26 -7.73
C LEU A 20 4.34 -3.54 -6.82
N LEU A 21 4.15 -3.72 -5.52
CA LEU A 21 5.13 -3.45 -4.48
C LEU A 21 5.37 -4.74 -3.71
N ASP A 22 6.59 -5.28 -3.80
CA ASP A 22 6.93 -6.59 -3.22
C ASP A 22 6.88 -6.61 -1.69
N ALA A 23 7.21 -5.51 -1.04
CA ALA A 23 7.32 -5.43 0.42
C ALA A 23 6.12 -4.76 1.13
N GLY A 24 4.93 -4.73 0.52
CA GLY A 24 3.75 -4.11 1.14
C GLY A 24 3.44 -4.64 2.55
N GLY A 25 2.71 -5.75 2.65
CA GLY A 25 2.42 -6.44 3.92
C GLY A 25 3.67 -7.05 4.56
N ASP A 26 4.68 -7.41 3.77
CA ASP A 26 5.93 -7.99 4.25
C ASP A 26 6.76 -7.01 5.08
N ALA A 27 6.66 -5.72 4.86
CA ALA A 27 7.31 -4.72 5.71
C ALA A 27 6.81 -4.81 7.16
N MET A 28 5.50 -5.00 7.35
CA MET A 28 4.92 -5.20 8.69
C MET A 28 5.28 -6.56 9.28
N ARG A 29 5.35 -7.60 8.47
CA ARG A 29 5.82 -8.94 8.89
C ARG A 29 7.26 -8.89 9.37
N TRP A 30 8.12 -8.21 8.61
CA TRP A 30 9.51 -7.98 8.98
C TRP A 30 9.61 -7.20 10.30
N ALA A 31 8.90 -6.08 10.44
CA ALA A 31 8.92 -5.27 11.66
C ALA A 31 8.47 -6.07 12.89
N ARG A 32 7.40 -6.85 12.77
CA ARG A 32 6.92 -7.73 13.83
C ARG A 32 7.98 -8.74 14.26
N ARG A 33 8.70 -9.32 13.31
CA ARG A 33 9.79 -10.27 13.59
C ARG A 33 11.01 -9.57 14.18
N ALA A 34 11.47 -8.48 13.54
CA ALA A 34 12.73 -7.82 13.88
C ALA A 34 12.66 -7.08 15.22
N PHE A 35 11.53 -6.44 15.52
CA PHE A 35 11.39 -5.61 16.73
C PHE A 35 10.71 -6.33 17.91
N HIS A 36 9.98 -7.42 17.63
CA HIS A 36 9.16 -8.09 18.66
C HIS A 36 9.31 -9.61 18.67
N GLU A 37 10.22 -10.19 17.89
CA GLU A 37 10.45 -11.65 17.83
C GLU A 37 9.14 -12.42 17.58
N ASN A 38 8.20 -11.85 16.85
CA ASN A 38 6.84 -12.35 16.61
C ASN A 38 5.95 -12.48 17.86
N ARG A 39 6.32 -11.90 18.99
CA ARG A 39 5.53 -12.00 20.24
C ARG A 39 4.31 -11.09 20.27
N ARG A 40 4.24 -10.09 19.37
CA ARG A 40 3.11 -9.18 19.22
C ARG A 40 2.25 -9.59 18.03
N SER A 41 0.95 -9.36 18.12
CA SER A 41 0.03 -9.46 16.98
C SER A 41 0.23 -8.29 16.01
N TYR A 42 -0.29 -8.40 14.79
CA TYR A 42 -0.28 -7.27 13.83
C TYR A 42 -1.09 -6.07 14.34
N GLY A 43 -2.18 -6.31 15.08
CA GLY A 43 -2.97 -5.26 15.72
C GLY A 43 -2.14 -4.48 16.72
N GLU A 44 -1.47 -5.15 17.67
CA GLU A 44 -0.63 -4.49 18.67
C GLU A 44 0.53 -3.69 18.06
N VAL A 45 1.10 -4.15 16.94
CA VAL A 45 2.15 -3.42 16.22
C VAL A 45 1.57 -2.17 15.55
N ALA A 46 0.38 -2.27 14.94
CA ALA A 46 -0.32 -1.12 14.38
C ALA A 46 -0.76 -0.12 15.45
N ASP A 47 -1.25 -0.61 16.60
CA ASP A 47 -1.64 0.22 17.75
C ASP A 47 -0.43 0.98 18.34
N ALA A 48 0.76 0.37 18.34
CA ALA A 48 1.99 1.08 18.74
C ALA A 48 2.26 2.29 17.83
N ALA A 49 1.99 2.17 16.52
CA ALA A 49 2.17 3.26 15.55
C ALA A 49 1.20 4.43 15.76
N ILE A 50 0.04 4.22 16.39
CA ILE A 50 -0.94 5.29 16.69
C ILE A 50 -0.32 6.37 17.60
N ARG A 51 0.64 6.00 18.44
CA ARG A 51 1.26 6.93 19.40
C ARG A 51 2.19 7.95 18.74
N ALA A 52 2.69 7.65 17.56
CA ALA A 52 3.51 8.58 16.80
C ALA A 52 2.63 9.55 16.02
N GLN A 53 3.08 10.78 15.86
CA GLN A 53 2.41 11.78 15.02
C GLN A 53 2.51 11.41 13.53
N ALA A 54 1.62 11.96 12.71
CA ALA A 54 1.70 11.85 11.26
C ALA A 54 3.06 12.38 10.76
N GLY A 55 3.65 11.69 9.80
CA GLY A 55 5.00 11.96 9.31
C GLY A 55 6.11 11.41 10.20
N SER A 56 5.79 10.62 11.26
CA SER A 56 6.76 9.88 12.09
C SER A 56 7.91 10.74 12.59
N ASN A 57 7.65 12.02 12.94
CA ASN A 57 8.67 13.01 13.31
C ASN A 57 9.80 13.14 12.28
N SER A 58 9.45 13.15 10.99
CA SER A 58 10.36 13.22 9.84
C SER A 58 11.25 11.98 9.64
N LEU A 59 10.84 10.83 10.19
CA LEU A 59 11.47 9.56 9.92
C LEU A 59 10.87 8.92 8.67
N PHE A 60 11.68 8.70 7.65
CA PHE A 60 11.29 8.04 6.41
C PHE A 60 11.69 6.56 6.42
N PHE A 61 10.89 5.73 5.78
CA PHE A 61 11.21 4.32 5.52
C PHE A 61 11.04 3.99 4.06
N LEU A 62 12.08 3.48 3.41
CA LEU A 62 11.99 2.89 2.06
C LEU A 62 11.76 1.39 2.21
N PRO A 63 10.64 0.81 1.70
CA PRO A 63 10.20 -0.54 2.08
C PRO A 63 10.82 -1.68 1.27
N TYR A 64 11.91 -1.48 0.55
CA TYR A 64 12.45 -2.41 -0.45
C TYR A 64 13.24 -3.58 0.14
N LEU A 65 12.63 -4.30 1.11
CA LEU A 65 13.26 -5.42 1.82
C LEU A 65 13.69 -6.58 0.91
N ASN A 66 12.98 -6.78 -0.20
CA ASN A 66 13.20 -7.88 -1.13
C ASN A 66 13.54 -7.38 -2.55
N GLY A 67 14.04 -6.15 -2.68
CA GLY A 67 14.23 -5.50 -3.97
C GLY A 67 12.92 -5.05 -4.61
N GLU A 68 12.93 -4.82 -5.91
CA GLU A 68 11.78 -4.39 -6.70
C GLU A 68 11.70 -5.12 -8.03
N ARG A 69 10.64 -5.89 -8.27
CA ARG A 69 10.45 -6.62 -9.55
C ARG A 69 10.07 -5.72 -10.72
N PHE A 70 9.30 -4.67 -10.46
CA PHE A 70 8.82 -3.72 -11.48
C PHE A 70 9.51 -2.37 -11.30
N SER A 71 10.84 -2.36 -11.47
CA SER A 71 11.64 -1.14 -11.41
C SER A 71 12.93 -1.32 -12.21
N ASN A 72 13.64 -0.21 -12.39
CA ASN A 72 14.98 -0.23 -12.98
C ASN A 72 16.09 -0.54 -11.94
N ALA A 73 15.72 -0.74 -10.68
CA ALA A 73 16.62 -1.04 -9.58
C ALA A 73 16.14 -2.29 -8.80
N PRO A 74 16.28 -3.48 -9.41
CA PRO A 74 15.80 -4.73 -8.79
C PRO A 74 16.52 -5.07 -7.48
N ASN A 75 17.71 -4.53 -7.26
CA ASN A 75 18.53 -4.68 -6.06
C ASN A 75 18.28 -3.61 -4.99
N SER A 76 17.20 -2.85 -5.10
CA SER A 76 16.79 -1.87 -4.08
C SER A 76 16.75 -2.50 -2.69
N ARG A 77 17.16 -1.75 -1.67
CA ARG A 77 17.18 -2.20 -0.27
C ARG A 77 16.38 -1.27 0.61
N ALA A 78 15.81 -1.85 1.68
CA ALA A 78 15.10 -1.07 2.67
C ALA A 78 16.06 -0.21 3.50
N GLN A 79 15.58 0.97 3.91
CA GLN A 79 16.35 1.85 4.79
C GLN A 79 15.44 2.75 5.61
N PHE A 80 15.91 3.13 6.80
CA PHE A 80 15.39 4.25 7.56
C PHE A 80 16.26 5.47 7.31
N PHE A 81 15.64 6.63 7.06
CA PHE A 81 16.34 7.89 6.87
C PHE A 81 15.79 8.96 7.82
N GLY A 82 16.68 9.75 8.42
CA GLY A 82 16.31 10.79 9.38
C GLY A 82 16.17 10.28 10.82
N LEU A 83 16.68 9.08 11.15
CA LEU A 83 16.64 8.54 12.49
C LEU A 83 17.47 9.41 13.47
N THR A 84 16.86 9.74 14.61
CA THR A 84 17.51 10.47 15.72
C THR A 84 17.27 9.72 17.04
N SER A 85 17.95 10.13 18.10
CA SER A 85 17.74 9.58 19.45
C SER A 85 16.34 9.84 20.03
N GLY A 86 15.57 10.73 19.44
CA GLY A 86 14.19 11.01 19.84
C GLY A 86 13.15 10.03 19.26
N HIS A 87 13.53 9.17 18.32
CA HIS A 87 12.62 8.20 17.73
C HIS A 87 12.59 6.90 18.55
N GLY A 88 11.38 6.42 18.82
CA GLY A 88 11.12 5.13 19.45
C GLY A 88 10.42 4.15 18.50
N LEU A 89 9.94 3.04 19.07
CA LEU A 89 9.23 2.02 18.31
C LEU A 89 7.93 2.53 17.65
N ALA A 90 7.29 3.54 18.25
CA ALA A 90 6.08 4.12 17.68
C ALA A 90 6.36 4.78 16.32
N GLU A 91 7.40 5.62 16.26
CA GLU A 91 7.84 6.28 15.02
C GLU A 91 8.37 5.27 14.00
N LEU A 92 9.13 4.26 14.44
CA LEU A 92 9.61 3.21 13.56
C LEU A 92 8.44 2.45 12.90
N HIS A 93 7.43 2.04 13.68
CA HIS A 93 6.27 1.36 13.13
C HIS A 93 5.43 2.25 12.21
N ARG A 94 5.22 3.52 12.61
CA ARG A 94 4.45 4.44 11.79
C ARG A 94 5.18 4.75 10.49
N SER A 95 6.48 5.00 10.51
CA SER A 95 7.28 5.25 9.31
C SER A 95 7.25 4.07 8.32
N ILE A 96 7.15 2.83 8.81
CA ILE A 96 6.97 1.65 7.95
C ILE A 96 5.61 1.70 7.23
N LEU A 97 4.52 1.99 7.94
CA LEU A 97 3.19 2.13 7.33
C LEU A 97 3.15 3.26 6.31
N GLU A 98 3.73 4.41 6.65
CA GLU A 98 3.83 5.59 5.79
C GLU A 98 4.76 5.33 4.60
N GLY A 99 5.90 4.69 4.81
CA GLY A 99 6.87 4.36 3.75
C GLY A 99 6.30 3.44 2.67
N VAL A 100 5.51 2.43 3.08
CA VAL A 100 4.76 1.60 2.12
C VAL A 100 3.74 2.44 1.36
N ALA A 101 3.03 3.35 2.03
CA ALA A 101 2.06 4.23 1.38
C ALA A 101 2.74 5.20 0.40
N PHE A 102 3.86 5.82 0.76
CA PHE A 102 4.68 6.65 -0.14
C PHE A 102 5.14 5.87 -1.38
N SER A 103 5.64 4.65 -1.20
CA SER A 103 6.06 3.81 -2.32
C SER A 103 4.91 3.46 -3.27
N VAL A 104 3.70 3.23 -2.74
CA VAL A 104 2.50 3.03 -3.57
C VAL A 104 2.14 4.33 -4.29
N ARG A 105 2.23 5.50 -3.64
CA ARG A 105 1.95 6.79 -4.26
C ARG A 105 2.84 7.06 -5.48
N LEU A 106 4.13 6.76 -5.41
CA LEU A 106 5.04 6.83 -6.57
C LEU A 106 4.54 6.00 -7.76
N ARG A 107 3.89 4.86 -7.49
CA ARG A 107 3.38 3.98 -8.53
C ARG A 107 1.99 4.36 -9.03
N LEU A 108 1.17 5.01 -8.20
CA LEU A 108 -0.15 5.50 -8.63
C LEU A 108 -0.04 6.51 -9.75
N ASP A 109 0.98 7.36 -9.72
CA ASP A 109 1.23 8.35 -10.78
C ASP A 109 1.48 7.67 -12.14
N LEU A 110 2.07 6.46 -12.15
CA LEU A 110 2.25 5.67 -13.38
C LEU A 110 0.92 5.10 -13.91
N LEU A 111 -0.03 4.80 -13.02
CA LEU A 111 -1.34 4.23 -13.38
C LEU A 111 -2.33 5.32 -13.83
N GLN A 112 -2.20 6.53 -13.29
CA GLN A 112 -3.15 7.62 -13.53
C GLN A 112 -3.04 8.27 -14.92
N GLY A 113 -1.97 8.00 -15.69
CA GLY A 113 -1.63 8.70 -16.93
C GLY A 113 -2.74 8.85 -17.97
N SER A 114 -3.69 7.91 -18.07
CA SER A 114 -4.82 7.99 -19.01
C SER A 114 -6.19 7.80 -18.36
N ALA A 115 -6.25 7.28 -17.14
CA ALA A 115 -7.50 6.88 -16.47
C ALA A 115 -8.05 7.94 -15.51
N GLY A 116 -7.27 8.99 -15.20
CA GLY A 116 -7.62 10.00 -14.20
C GLY A 116 -7.48 9.48 -12.76
N ARG A 117 -7.80 10.33 -11.81
CA ARG A 117 -7.75 10.00 -10.38
C ARG A 117 -8.95 9.13 -10.01
N PRO A 118 -8.76 8.02 -9.26
CA PRO A 118 -9.87 7.20 -8.82
C PRO A 118 -10.77 7.97 -7.83
N GLU A 119 -12.08 7.74 -7.90
CA GLU A 119 -13.03 8.33 -6.94
C GLU A 119 -12.88 7.72 -5.54
N ARG A 120 -12.45 6.47 -5.46
CA ARG A 120 -12.22 5.73 -4.22
C ARG A 120 -11.29 4.53 -4.46
N PHE A 121 -10.66 4.08 -3.39
CA PHE A 121 -9.97 2.80 -3.33
C PHE A 121 -10.82 1.78 -2.57
N VAL A 122 -10.78 0.52 -2.97
CA VAL A 122 -11.34 -0.61 -2.21
C VAL A 122 -10.19 -1.37 -1.57
N ALA A 123 -10.20 -1.45 -0.23
CA ALA A 123 -9.19 -2.20 0.51
C ALA A 123 -9.55 -3.68 0.57
N SER A 124 -8.55 -4.56 0.54
CA SER A 124 -8.76 -6.00 0.68
C SER A 124 -7.67 -6.65 1.52
N SER A 125 -7.92 -7.86 1.96
CA SER A 125 -6.97 -8.72 2.69
C SER A 125 -6.47 -8.10 4.01
N GLY A 126 -5.31 -8.58 4.50
CA GLY A 126 -4.79 -8.22 5.83
C GLY A 126 -4.57 -6.74 6.08
N GLY A 127 -4.16 -5.98 5.05
CA GLY A 127 -3.93 -4.54 5.18
C GLY A 127 -5.20 -3.72 5.41
N ALA A 128 -6.37 -4.26 5.07
CA ALA A 128 -7.66 -3.63 5.31
C ALA A 128 -8.10 -3.70 6.80
N LYS A 129 -7.46 -4.55 7.60
CA LYS A 129 -7.77 -4.70 9.03
C LYS A 129 -7.20 -3.59 9.91
N SER A 130 -6.24 -2.79 9.41
CA SER A 130 -5.63 -1.69 10.16
C SER A 130 -6.27 -0.37 9.78
N ARG A 131 -7.13 0.17 10.66
CA ARG A 131 -7.78 1.46 10.45
C ARG A 131 -6.75 2.59 10.27
N LEU A 132 -5.72 2.65 11.13
CA LEU A 132 -4.66 3.64 10.99
C LEU A 132 -3.99 3.58 9.61
N TRP A 133 -3.68 2.38 9.11
CA TRP A 133 -3.04 2.25 7.80
C TRP A 133 -3.94 2.71 6.65
N LEU A 134 -5.25 2.48 6.76
CA LEU A 134 -6.21 2.99 5.79
C LEU A 134 -6.35 4.52 5.85
N GLU A 135 -6.33 5.12 7.05
CA GLU A 135 -6.33 6.57 7.24
C GLU A 135 -5.05 7.22 6.67
N ILE A 136 -3.87 6.60 6.89
CA ILE A 136 -2.60 7.01 6.28
C ILE A 136 -2.73 6.99 4.75
N LYS A 137 -3.18 5.88 4.17
CA LYS A 137 -3.33 5.73 2.72
C LYS A 137 -4.35 6.68 2.13
N ALA A 138 -5.52 6.81 2.75
CA ALA A 138 -6.56 7.74 2.29
C ALA A 138 -6.01 9.16 2.22
N SER A 139 -5.30 9.60 3.26
CA SER A 139 -4.69 10.92 3.34
C SER A 139 -3.51 11.08 2.38
N MET A 140 -2.64 10.06 2.30
CA MET A 140 -1.49 10.05 1.38
C MET A 140 -1.89 10.19 -0.09
N TYR A 141 -3.02 9.59 -0.48
CA TYR A 141 -3.52 9.62 -1.87
C TYR A 141 -4.62 10.66 -2.06
N ASN A 142 -5.01 11.34 -1.00
CA ASN A 142 -6.15 12.28 -0.95
C ASN A 142 -7.39 11.69 -1.64
N THR A 143 -7.70 10.43 -1.35
CA THR A 143 -8.77 9.66 -1.97
C THR A 143 -9.35 8.70 -0.93
N PRO A 144 -10.68 8.63 -0.76
CA PRO A 144 -11.28 7.80 0.26
C PRO A 144 -11.04 6.30 -0.01
N TYR A 145 -10.91 5.54 1.09
CA TYR A 145 -10.92 4.09 1.08
C TYR A 145 -12.28 3.56 1.52
N VAL A 146 -12.73 2.49 0.88
CA VAL A 146 -13.92 1.74 1.29
C VAL A 146 -13.48 0.31 1.64
N VAL A 147 -13.97 -0.18 2.76
CA VAL A 147 -13.68 -1.54 3.24
C VAL A 147 -14.88 -2.42 2.92
N PRO A 148 -14.74 -3.48 2.11
CA PRO A 148 -15.83 -4.43 1.91
C PRO A 148 -16.08 -5.23 3.18
N GLU A 149 -17.31 -5.69 3.39
CA GLU A 149 -17.66 -6.53 4.54
C GLU A 149 -16.88 -7.85 4.53
N GLU A 150 -16.67 -8.43 3.33
CA GLU A 150 -15.82 -9.59 3.16
C GLU A 150 -14.44 -9.15 2.62
N LEU A 151 -13.39 -9.38 3.41
CA LEU A 151 -12.02 -8.98 3.09
C LEU A 151 -11.30 -9.95 2.14
N GLU A 152 -11.77 -11.20 2.05
CA GLU A 152 -11.19 -12.21 1.15
C GLU A 152 -11.75 -12.08 -0.28
N CYS A 153 -11.47 -10.91 -0.88
CA CYS A 153 -12.01 -10.51 -2.19
C CYS A 153 -11.74 -11.54 -3.30
N GLY A 154 -10.66 -12.32 -3.19
CA GLY A 154 -10.36 -13.41 -4.13
C GLY A 154 -11.40 -14.52 -4.09
N VAL A 155 -11.87 -14.91 -2.89
CA VAL A 155 -12.92 -15.91 -2.69
C VAL A 155 -14.25 -15.40 -3.23
N VAL A 156 -14.58 -14.13 -2.93
CA VAL A 156 -15.79 -13.49 -3.46
C VAL A 156 -15.76 -13.42 -4.98
N GLY A 157 -14.61 -13.07 -5.56
CA GLY A 157 -14.44 -13.05 -7.04
C GLY A 157 -14.66 -14.42 -7.67
N ALA A 158 -14.10 -15.48 -7.09
CA ALA A 158 -14.32 -16.85 -7.55
C ALA A 158 -15.82 -17.26 -7.45
N ALA A 159 -16.49 -16.90 -6.35
CA ALA A 159 -17.91 -17.15 -6.17
C ALA A 159 -18.77 -16.39 -7.19
N ILE A 160 -18.42 -15.15 -7.55
CA ILE A 160 -19.09 -14.35 -8.59
C ILE A 160 -18.99 -15.07 -9.95
N LEU A 161 -17.78 -15.52 -10.32
CA LEU A 161 -17.55 -16.27 -11.56
C LEU A 161 -18.39 -17.56 -11.62
N MET A 162 -18.38 -18.32 -10.52
CA MET A 162 -19.16 -19.54 -10.42
C MET A 162 -20.67 -19.30 -10.50
N ALA A 163 -21.17 -18.28 -9.81
CA ALA A 163 -22.59 -17.94 -9.83
C ALA A 163 -23.09 -17.50 -11.20
N HIS A 164 -22.25 -16.84 -11.99
CA HIS A 164 -22.54 -16.54 -13.38
C HIS A 164 -22.48 -17.80 -14.27
N ALA A 165 -21.42 -18.59 -14.16
CA ALA A 165 -21.22 -19.80 -14.96
C ALA A 165 -22.33 -20.84 -14.75
N THR A 166 -22.93 -20.91 -13.57
CA THR A 166 -24.07 -21.80 -13.24
C THR A 166 -25.43 -21.21 -13.62
N GLY A 167 -25.48 -20.03 -14.24
CA GLY A 167 -26.71 -19.39 -14.67
C GLY A 167 -27.50 -18.69 -13.55
N LYS A 168 -26.97 -18.60 -12.32
CA LYS A 168 -27.65 -17.92 -11.21
C LYS A 168 -27.77 -16.41 -11.44
N PHE A 169 -26.84 -15.81 -12.17
CA PHE A 169 -26.87 -14.41 -12.59
C PHE A 169 -26.62 -14.28 -14.10
N ALA A 170 -27.34 -13.39 -14.74
CA ALA A 170 -27.27 -13.15 -16.19
C ALA A 170 -25.89 -12.63 -16.64
N ASN A 171 -25.16 -11.91 -15.78
CA ASN A 171 -23.83 -11.40 -16.08
C ASN A 171 -23.04 -11.15 -14.79
N LEU A 172 -21.72 -10.98 -14.93
CA LEU A 172 -20.80 -10.76 -13.79
C LEU A 172 -21.11 -9.48 -13.02
N ARG A 173 -21.58 -8.42 -13.69
CA ARG A 173 -21.92 -7.15 -13.05
C ARG A 173 -23.11 -7.31 -12.09
N SER A 174 -24.15 -8.04 -12.48
CA SER A 174 -25.30 -8.31 -11.61
C SER A 174 -24.91 -9.19 -10.42
N ALA A 175 -24.06 -10.20 -10.63
CA ALA A 175 -23.54 -11.03 -9.57
C ALA A 175 -22.68 -10.21 -8.58
N SER A 176 -21.77 -9.39 -9.08
CA SER A 176 -20.92 -8.52 -8.26
C SER A 176 -21.75 -7.53 -7.41
N ARG A 177 -22.73 -6.86 -8.01
CA ARG A 177 -23.60 -5.93 -7.28
C ARG A 177 -24.40 -6.60 -6.16
N HIS A 178 -24.74 -7.87 -6.32
CA HIS A 178 -25.50 -8.61 -5.33
C HIS A 178 -24.61 -9.18 -4.21
N MET A 179 -23.39 -9.61 -4.55
CA MET A 179 -22.52 -10.38 -3.65
C MET A 179 -21.48 -9.51 -2.94
N VAL A 180 -21.16 -8.32 -3.47
CA VAL A 180 -20.21 -7.40 -2.85
C VAL A 180 -20.96 -6.34 -2.06
N GLN A 181 -20.77 -6.35 -0.76
CA GLN A 181 -21.27 -5.30 0.14
C GLN A 181 -20.09 -4.45 0.59
N LEU A 182 -20.24 -3.14 0.42
CA LEU A 182 -19.26 -2.15 0.85
C LEU A 182 -19.68 -1.62 2.22
N GLY A 183 -18.76 -1.70 3.17
CA GLY A 183 -18.95 -1.19 4.51
C GLY A 183 -18.45 0.24 4.67
N ASP A 184 -17.71 0.49 5.74
CA ASP A 184 -17.26 1.83 6.13
C ASP A 184 -16.39 2.51 5.10
N GLN A 185 -16.59 3.83 4.93
CA GLN A 185 -15.70 4.69 4.17
C GLN A 185 -14.76 5.43 5.11
N ILE A 186 -13.48 5.42 4.76
CA ILE A 186 -12.42 6.14 5.47
C ILE A 186 -11.99 7.31 4.59
N ASN A 187 -12.28 8.51 5.06
CA ASN A 187 -11.97 9.75 4.34
C ASN A 187 -10.55 10.24 4.62
N PRO A 188 -9.94 10.97 3.68
CA PRO A 188 -8.68 11.66 3.91
C PRO A 188 -8.78 12.64 5.08
N ASN A 189 -7.71 12.74 5.88
CA ASN A 189 -7.53 13.81 6.85
C ASN A 189 -6.79 14.98 6.15
N PRO A 190 -7.37 16.19 6.07
CA PRO A 190 -6.78 17.31 5.33
C PRO A 190 -5.39 17.71 5.83
N GLU A 191 -5.16 17.72 7.15
CA GLU A 191 -3.87 18.08 7.74
C GLU A 191 -2.77 17.05 7.35
N TRP A 192 -3.15 15.76 7.30
CA TRP A 192 -2.23 14.71 6.86
C TRP A 192 -1.99 14.77 5.35
N CYS A 193 -2.99 15.15 4.55
CA CYS A 193 -2.80 15.35 3.11
C CYS A 193 -1.71 16.41 2.87
N ASP A 194 -1.84 17.58 3.49
CA ASP A 194 -0.89 18.68 3.35
C ASP A 194 0.52 18.30 3.82
N LEU A 195 0.61 17.53 4.92
CA LEU A 195 1.87 17.03 5.43
C LEU A 195 2.53 16.05 4.46
N TYR A 196 1.79 15.05 4.00
CA TYR A 196 2.33 14.03 3.08
C TYR A 196 2.66 14.59 1.71
N ASP A 197 1.95 15.62 1.25
CA ASP A 197 2.28 16.34 0.01
C ASP A 197 3.64 17.05 0.11
N ARG A 198 3.97 17.62 1.28
CA ARG A 198 5.30 18.21 1.55
C ARG A 198 6.40 17.18 1.71
N MET A 199 6.07 15.99 2.24
CA MET A 199 7.03 14.90 2.44
C MET A 199 7.33 14.13 1.15
N MET A 200 6.40 14.08 0.20
CA MET A 200 6.51 13.26 -1.01
C MET A 200 7.73 13.58 -1.87
N PRO A 201 8.10 14.85 -2.14
CA PRO A 201 9.32 15.17 -2.88
C PRO A 201 10.58 14.63 -2.20
N ILE A 202 10.68 14.75 -0.87
CA ILE A 202 11.83 14.23 -0.11
C ILE A 202 11.89 12.70 -0.24
N TYR A 203 10.75 12.02 -0.12
CA TYR A 203 10.68 10.56 -0.30
C TYR A 203 11.13 10.13 -1.70
N SER A 204 10.68 10.84 -2.73
CA SER A 204 11.07 10.60 -4.12
C SER A 204 12.58 10.78 -4.33
N ASP A 205 13.15 11.86 -3.80
CA ASP A 205 14.59 12.13 -3.88
C ASP A 205 15.42 11.06 -3.16
N LEU A 206 14.98 10.63 -1.97
CA LEU A 206 15.61 9.54 -1.23
C LEU A 206 15.60 8.23 -2.03
N TYR A 207 14.46 7.89 -2.64
CA TYR A 207 14.32 6.70 -3.46
C TYR A 207 15.30 6.72 -4.63
N HIS A 208 15.32 7.80 -5.42
CA HIS A 208 16.17 7.91 -6.60
C HIS A 208 17.65 8.01 -6.25
N THR A 209 17.99 8.78 -5.22
CA THR A 209 19.39 8.95 -4.80
C THR A 209 19.98 7.67 -4.23
N SER A 210 19.18 6.87 -3.54
CA SER A 210 19.66 5.62 -2.92
C SER A 210 20.07 4.57 -3.96
N GLN A 211 19.49 4.58 -5.15
CA GLN A 211 19.76 3.58 -6.19
C GLN A 211 21.25 3.49 -6.56
N GLN A 212 21.96 4.62 -6.61
CA GLN A 212 23.38 4.66 -6.93
C GLN A 212 24.27 3.88 -5.92
N PHE A 213 23.76 3.61 -4.71
CA PHE A 213 24.51 2.90 -3.68
C PHE A 213 24.31 1.39 -3.73
N TYR A 214 23.18 0.91 -4.23
CA TYR A 214 22.86 -0.52 -4.21
C TYR A 214 23.84 -1.35 -5.03
N ASP A 215 24.20 -0.92 -6.25
CA ASP A 215 25.21 -1.58 -7.07
C ASP A 215 26.59 -1.61 -6.41
N ARG A 216 26.90 -0.59 -5.61
CA ARG A 216 28.18 -0.53 -4.87
C ARG A 216 28.17 -1.47 -3.68
N ILE A 217 27.04 -1.62 -2.98
CA ILE A 217 26.86 -2.55 -1.87
C ILE A 217 26.92 -4.00 -2.37
N ASP A 218 26.37 -4.29 -3.55
CA ASP A 218 26.35 -5.64 -4.12
C ASP A 218 27.74 -6.14 -4.55
N ARG A 219 28.73 -5.24 -4.62
CA ARG A 219 30.14 -5.57 -4.94
C ARG A 219 31.01 -5.80 -3.70
N LEU A 220 30.48 -5.58 -2.49
CA LEU A 220 31.18 -5.84 -1.22
C LEU A 220 31.15 -7.32 -0.87
#